data_017c5ba06dc7093fdaa1008068a668e7
#
_entry.id   017c5ba06dc7093fdaa1008068a668e7
#
_cell.length_a   1.000
_cell.length_b   1.000
_cell.length_c   1.000
_cell.angle_alpha   90.00
_cell.angle_beta   90.00
_cell.angle_gamma   90.00
#
_symmetry.space_group_name_H-M   'P 1'
#
loop_
_entity.id
_entity.type
_entity.pdbx_description
1 polymer ?
#
loop_
_entity_poly.entity_id
_entity_poly.type
_entity_poly.pdbx_seq_one_letter_code
_entity_poly.pdbx_strand_id
1 'polypeptide(L)'
;MDVVFHKLTRSSRVSGLISCFTLREDNWDDYSFKTMFRLAFHDENGEEFPIGEVKVGYEGQGVGWTSEKMPESFERLSAEFFSIGQSTEYYEKIRGLQGFKREWLECLGDLAVLPTRRQIAYEQKVFVDSLARTVSVAVIEQQFARIAEGYAALTPYDFEFVRDQSATLAGIKLRFQVSPDSKPPSNIHVLIGRNGVGKTRLLNGMIMGALAESNGDVSAGIFIEKGGWSNSRIDAKYFSGVVSVSFSAFDPFDPPANKIDRDAGIRYSYIGLKDNKSSPKSSVPRGMKDLAEEFFTSLMTCLSQTKKRSQWLKSISILESDPNFAEMDLGALEMVEEYDKDGVIHLFQNKMSSGHAIVLLTITRLIESVEQKTLLLIDEPESHLHPPLLSAFTRALSQLLSSENAVAIIATHSPVILQEVPRRCAWILARSRLVIDAERPSVETFGENIGLLTREVFKFEVGKSGFHAMLRDSVARGGDFVTIMDEYSGKLGMEGQAILLSLIRSRDGG
;
A
#
# COMPACT_ATOMS: atom_id res chain seq x y z
N MET A 1 36.44 -1.73 4.20
CA MET A 1 37.25 -0.63 4.72
C MET A 1 36.36 0.18 5.62
N ASP A 2 36.85 0.49 6.82
CA ASP A 2 36.18 1.40 7.72
C ASP A 2 36.37 2.82 7.15
N VAL A 3 35.27 3.52 6.98
CA VAL A 3 35.27 4.86 6.37
C VAL A 3 35.51 5.90 7.45
N VAL A 4 36.32 6.91 7.18
CA VAL A 4 36.60 8.01 8.12
C VAL A 4 35.81 9.25 7.71
N PHE A 5 35.26 9.96 8.68
CA PHE A 5 34.59 11.24 8.53
C PHE A 5 35.53 12.35 9.04
N HIS A 6 35.70 13.39 8.25
CA HIS A 6 36.49 14.57 8.60
C HIS A 6 35.58 15.78 8.76
N LYS A 7 35.60 16.40 9.92
CA LYS A 7 34.96 17.70 10.15
C LYS A 7 35.78 18.81 9.53
N LEU A 8 35.14 19.66 8.77
CA LEU A 8 35.76 20.80 8.10
C LEU A 8 35.10 22.11 8.53
N THR A 9 35.90 23.12 8.80
CA THR A 9 35.36 24.48 8.94
C THR A 9 34.93 25.05 7.57
N ARG A 10 34.15 26.10 7.56
CA ARG A 10 33.65 26.75 6.33
C ARG A 10 34.78 27.20 5.38
N SER A 11 35.93 27.57 5.92
CA SER A 11 37.09 28.07 5.17
C SER A 11 38.15 27.02 4.86
N SER A 12 37.99 25.78 5.39
CA SER A 12 38.97 24.71 5.17
C SER A 12 39.10 24.39 3.68
N ARG A 13 40.34 24.37 3.17
CA ARG A 13 40.64 23.84 1.84
C ARG A 13 40.89 22.32 1.95
N VAL A 14 40.27 21.55 1.09
CA VAL A 14 40.42 20.11 1.01
C VAL A 14 41.43 19.78 -0.06
N SER A 15 42.47 19.00 0.29
CA SER A 15 43.39 18.43 -0.71
C SER A 15 43.90 17.09 -0.22
N GLY A 16 43.92 16.11 -1.12
CA GLY A 16 44.50 14.78 -0.83
C GLY A 16 43.66 13.87 0.04
N LEU A 17 42.36 14.13 0.25
CA LEU A 17 41.44 13.24 0.92
C LEU A 17 40.97 12.17 -0.08
N ILE A 18 41.04 10.90 0.34
CA ILE A 18 40.62 9.73 -0.46
C ILE A 18 39.83 8.76 0.42
N SER A 19 38.86 8.08 -0.17
CA SER A 19 38.04 7.04 0.47
C SER A 19 37.45 7.47 1.83
N CYS A 20 36.97 8.71 1.93
CA CYS A 20 36.46 9.28 3.19
C CYS A 20 35.26 10.20 2.96
N PHE A 21 34.58 10.55 4.05
CA PHE A 21 33.55 11.59 4.05
C PHE A 21 34.08 12.90 4.65
N THR A 22 33.54 14.02 4.16
CA THR A 22 33.77 15.32 4.77
C THR A 22 32.45 15.95 5.21
N LEU A 23 32.41 16.50 6.42
CA LEU A 23 31.31 17.25 7.02
C LEU A 23 31.76 18.72 7.14
N ARG A 24 31.36 19.53 6.17
CA ARG A 24 31.67 20.97 6.18
C ARG A 24 30.61 21.75 6.92
N GLU A 25 31.00 22.51 7.92
CA GLU A 25 30.10 23.39 8.67
C GLU A 25 29.34 24.36 7.75
N ASP A 26 28.05 24.53 8.02
CA ASP A 26 27.22 25.57 7.43
C ASP A 26 26.76 26.55 8.52
N ASN A 27 26.64 27.84 8.15
CA ASN A 27 26.26 28.90 9.10
C ASN A 27 24.72 29.00 9.31
N TRP A 28 23.96 28.02 8.83
CA TRP A 28 22.53 28.04 9.02
C TRP A 28 22.16 28.06 10.49
N ASP A 29 21.21 28.93 10.86
CA ASP A 29 20.81 29.19 12.24
C ASP A 29 19.35 28.83 12.43
N ASP A 30 19.10 27.84 13.32
CA ASP A 30 17.78 27.47 13.76
C ASP A 30 17.61 27.82 15.25
N TYR A 31 17.08 29.01 15.56
CA TYR A 31 16.89 29.47 16.93
C TYR A 31 18.18 29.42 17.78
N SER A 32 19.28 29.87 17.19
CA SER A 32 20.65 29.83 17.75
C SER A 32 21.30 28.45 17.85
N PHE A 33 20.68 27.40 17.33
CA PHE A 33 21.34 26.12 17.09
C PHE A 33 22.04 26.11 15.73
N LYS A 34 23.31 25.76 15.71
CA LYS A 34 24.17 25.64 14.52
C LYS A 34 24.50 24.16 14.29
N THR A 35 23.58 23.44 13.67
CA THR A 35 23.63 21.99 13.54
C THR A 35 23.89 21.51 12.10
N MET A 36 23.85 22.43 11.11
CA MET A 36 23.90 22.11 9.69
C MET A 36 25.33 21.85 9.21
N PHE A 37 25.48 20.77 8.44
CA PHE A 37 26.71 20.42 7.72
C PHE A 37 26.36 20.04 6.28
N ARG A 38 27.34 20.19 5.40
CA ARG A 38 27.31 19.65 4.04
C ARG A 38 28.20 18.41 3.98
N LEU A 39 27.56 17.26 3.68
CA LEU A 39 28.25 16.00 3.52
C LEU A 39 28.72 15.81 2.09
N ALA A 40 29.98 15.41 1.90
CA ALA A 40 30.51 14.96 0.63
C ALA A 40 31.33 13.69 0.82
N PHE A 41 31.38 12.85 -0.20
CA PHE A 41 32.23 11.64 -0.26
C PHE A 41 33.42 11.91 -1.21
N HIS A 42 34.61 11.47 -0.83
CA HIS A 42 35.80 11.48 -1.69
C HIS A 42 36.13 10.03 -2.04
N ASP A 43 36.20 9.72 -3.32
CA ASP A 43 36.51 8.37 -3.79
C ASP A 43 38.00 8.00 -3.64
N GLU A 44 38.41 6.86 -4.16
CA GLU A 44 39.80 6.37 -4.15
C GLU A 44 40.76 7.24 -4.98
N ASN A 45 40.23 8.05 -5.91
CA ASN A 45 40.98 8.97 -6.74
C ASN A 45 40.97 10.41 -6.17
N GLY A 46 40.23 10.66 -5.07
CA GLY A 46 40.06 11.97 -4.47
C GLY A 46 39.02 12.83 -5.16
N GLU A 47 38.17 12.27 -6.04
CA GLU A 47 37.05 12.97 -6.63
C GLU A 47 35.94 13.21 -5.59
N GLU A 48 35.48 14.46 -5.48
CA GLU A 48 34.45 14.86 -4.51
C GLU A 48 33.03 14.67 -5.07
N PHE A 49 32.22 13.88 -4.38
CA PHE A 49 30.80 13.65 -4.66
C PHE A 49 29.93 14.33 -3.60
N PRO A 50 29.29 15.48 -3.89
CA PRO A 50 28.41 16.15 -2.96
C PRO A 50 27.15 15.32 -2.68
N ILE A 51 26.95 14.93 -1.41
CA ILE A 51 25.77 14.17 -0.98
C ILE A 51 24.61 15.11 -0.67
N GLY A 52 24.81 16.07 0.21
CA GLY A 52 23.78 17.03 0.57
C GLY A 52 23.88 17.53 2.01
N GLU A 53 22.81 18.16 2.46
CA GLU A 53 22.71 18.74 3.79
C GLU A 53 22.32 17.69 4.82
N VAL A 54 23.02 17.71 5.95
CA VAL A 54 22.75 16.87 7.13
C VAL A 54 22.82 17.73 8.38
N LYS A 55 21.86 17.58 9.29
CA LYS A 55 21.91 18.20 10.61
C LYS A 55 22.35 17.19 11.65
N VAL A 56 23.28 17.59 12.48
CA VAL A 56 23.82 16.78 13.59
C VAL A 56 23.55 17.49 14.91
N GLY A 57 23.01 16.76 15.87
CA GLY A 57 22.79 17.21 17.24
C GLY A 57 23.31 16.18 18.23
N TYR A 58 23.29 16.53 19.52
CA TYR A 58 23.66 15.63 20.59
C TYR A 58 22.76 15.81 21.82
N GLU A 59 22.73 14.81 22.66
CA GLU A 59 21.95 14.79 23.89
C GLU A 59 22.40 15.90 24.86
N GLY A 60 21.43 16.71 25.35
CA GLY A 60 21.69 17.82 26.22
C GLY A 60 22.32 19.05 25.54
N GLN A 61 22.25 19.12 24.21
CA GLN A 61 22.81 20.27 23.48
C GLN A 61 22.06 21.57 23.82
N GLY A 62 22.83 22.56 24.27
CA GLY A 62 22.40 23.96 24.35
C GLY A 62 22.50 24.67 23.01
N VAL A 63 22.17 25.97 22.99
CA VAL A 63 22.38 26.82 21.80
C VAL A 63 23.88 26.91 21.47
N GLY A 64 24.22 27.08 20.21
CA GLY A 64 25.60 27.15 19.71
C GLY A 64 25.90 26.12 18.64
N TRP A 65 27.17 25.89 18.38
CA TRP A 65 27.67 25.04 17.33
C TRP A 65 27.79 23.58 17.78
N THR A 66 27.18 22.66 17.04
CA THR A 66 27.40 21.21 17.26
C THR A 66 28.85 20.82 17.04
N SER A 67 29.53 21.49 16.12
CA SER A 67 30.93 21.22 15.76
C SER A 67 31.92 21.46 16.89
N GLU A 68 31.59 22.26 17.90
CA GLU A 68 32.46 22.47 19.06
C GLU A 68 32.66 21.22 19.91
N LYS A 69 31.63 20.35 19.97
CA LYS A 69 31.70 19.08 20.69
C LYS A 69 32.13 17.91 19.79
N MET A 70 31.97 18.06 18.49
CA MET A 70 32.27 17.02 17.50
C MET A 70 33.77 16.88 17.27
N PRO A 71 34.33 15.64 17.24
CA PRO A 71 35.76 15.44 16.96
C PRO A 71 36.14 15.89 15.54
N GLU A 72 37.43 16.23 15.34
CA GLU A 72 37.95 16.65 14.02
C GLU A 72 37.89 15.54 12.96
N SER A 73 38.05 14.28 13.39
CA SER A 73 37.87 13.09 12.56
C SER A 73 37.36 11.94 13.41
N PHE A 74 36.57 11.06 12.81
CA PHE A 74 36.00 9.90 13.47
C PHE A 74 35.59 8.82 12.46
N GLU A 75 35.56 7.59 12.91
CA GLU A 75 34.94 6.48 12.19
C GLU A 75 33.46 6.35 12.56
N ARG A 76 33.11 6.64 13.81
CA ARG A 76 31.75 6.62 14.33
C ARG A 76 31.56 7.68 15.40
N LEU A 77 30.46 8.41 15.32
CA LEU A 77 30.03 9.34 16.39
C LEU A 77 29.59 8.57 17.62
N SER A 78 29.94 9.07 18.81
CA SER A 78 29.50 8.50 20.09
C SER A 78 27.98 8.44 20.21
N ALA A 79 27.47 7.63 21.14
CA ALA A 79 26.03 7.32 21.26
C ALA A 79 25.18 8.56 21.59
N GLU A 80 25.77 9.61 22.11
CA GLU A 80 25.08 10.87 22.39
C GLU A 80 24.70 11.69 21.15
N PHE A 81 25.39 11.48 20.01
CA PHE A 81 25.12 12.20 18.77
C PHE A 81 24.02 11.50 17.96
N PHE A 82 23.23 12.32 17.26
CA PHE A 82 22.24 11.87 16.30
C PHE A 82 22.20 12.83 15.10
N SER A 83 21.88 12.31 13.94
CA SER A 83 21.85 13.09 12.69
C SER A 83 20.62 12.80 11.85
N ILE A 84 20.30 13.71 10.92
CA ILE A 84 19.24 13.54 9.93
C ILE A 84 19.66 14.24 8.63
N GLY A 85 19.66 13.52 7.51
CA GLY A 85 19.68 14.12 6.17
C GLY A 85 18.45 15.00 5.96
N GLN A 86 18.60 16.13 5.27
CA GLN A 86 17.52 17.12 5.18
C GLN A 86 16.62 16.93 3.97
N SER A 87 16.89 15.94 3.10
CA SER A 87 16.09 15.66 1.91
C SER A 87 16.15 14.18 1.52
N THR A 88 15.19 13.73 0.70
CA THR A 88 15.22 12.39 0.07
C THR A 88 16.44 12.22 -0.82
N GLU A 89 16.84 13.29 -1.52
CA GLU A 89 17.99 13.31 -2.41
C GLU A 89 19.32 13.00 -1.67
N TYR A 90 19.44 13.43 -0.39
CA TYR A 90 20.57 13.06 0.46
C TYR A 90 20.72 11.55 0.59
N TYR A 91 19.61 10.85 0.92
CA TYR A 91 19.60 9.40 1.08
C TYR A 91 19.76 8.66 -0.24
N GLU A 92 19.21 9.18 -1.32
CA GLU A 92 19.38 8.64 -2.68
C GLU A 92 20.84 8.73 -3.14
N LYS A 93 21.49 9.87 -2.95
CA LYS A 93 22.89 10.11 -3.34
C LYS A 93 23.86 9.26 -2.53
N ILE A 94 23.75 9.25 -1.20
CA ILE A 94 24.66 8.44 -0.36
C ILE A 94 24.53 6.94 -0.71
N ARG A 95 23.30 6.49 -0.98
CA ARG A 95 23.05 5.13 -1.38
C ARG A 95 23.55 4.80 -2.79
N GLY A 96 23.55 5.76 -3.69
CA GLY A 96 24.07 5.61 -5.06
C GLY A 96 25.60 5.53 -5.15
N LEU A 97 26.32 5.78 -4.05
CA LEU A 97 27.78 5.64 -4.02
C LEU A 97 28.18 4.19 -4.25
N GLN A 98 29.25 4.00 -5.05
CA GLN A 98 29.83 2.68 -5.25
C GLN A 98 30.34 2.10 -3.92
N GLY A 99 29.92 0.87 -3.60
CA GLY A 99 30.30 0.21 -2.35
C GLY A 99 29.55 0.72 -1.12
N PHE A 100 28.41 1.40 -1.31
CA PHE A 100 27.58 1.86 -0.19
C PHE A 100 27.35 0.76 0.87
N LYS A 101 27.50 1.17 2.12
CA LYS A 101 27.16 0.34 3.29
C LYS A 101 26.23 1.12 4.21
N ARG A 102 25.18 0.48 4.70
CA ARG A 102 24.24 1.08 5.68
C ARG A 102 24.96 1.59 6.92
N GLU A 103 26.03 0.92 7.32
CA GLU A 103 26.88 1.28 8.45
C GLU A 103 27.41 2.72 8.36
N TRP A 104 27.57 3.31 7.17
CA TRP A 104 28.01 4.70 7.00
C TRP A 104 27.00 5.68 7.62
N LEU A 105 25.70 5.45 7.42
CA LEU A 105 24.64 6.22 8.09
C LEU A 105 24.62 5.95 9.61
N GLU A 106 24.82 4.69 10.00
CA GLU A 106 24.88 4.33 11.43
C GLU A 106 26.06 4.98 12.12
N CYS A 107 27.22 5.15 11.45
CA CYS A 107 28.39 5.84 11.95
C CYS A 107 28.12 7.34 12.22
N LEU A 108 27.27 7.98 11.45
CA LEU A 108 26.78 9.33 11.67
C LEU A 108 25.71 9.45 12.75
N GLY A 109 25.20 8.33 13.27
CA GLY A 109 24.07 8.33 14.20
C GLY A 109 22.75 8.69 13.55
N ASP A 110 22.58 8.38 12.25
CA ASP A 110 21.40 8.78 11.47
C ASP A 110 20.12 8.13 11.97
N LEU A 111 19.12 8.97 12.28
CA LEU A 111 17.84 8.55 12.86
C LEU A 111 16.95 7.77 11.88
N ALA A 112 17.19 7.87 10.59
CA ALA A 112 16.47 7.05 9.61
C ALA A 112 16.79 5.56 9.77
N VAL A 113 18.05 5.23 10.09
CA VAL A 113 18.55 3.84 10.19
C VAL A 113 18.72 3.32 11.61
N LEU A 114 18.69 4.21 12.63
CA LEU A 114 18.87 3.86 14.06
C LEU A 114 17.61 4.15 14.90
N PRO A 115 16.59 3.27 14.88
CA PRO A 115 15.37 3.44 15.67
C PRO A 115 15.62 3.61 17.17
N THR A 116 16.66 2.95 17.71
CA THR A 116 17.03 3.01 19.13
C THR A 116 17.48 4.41 19.58
N ARG A 117 18.03 5.23 18.67
CA ARG A 117 18.41 6.62 18.99
C ARG A 117 17.26 7.61 18.86
N ARG A 118 16.18 7.26 18.17
CA ARG A 118 15.02 8.15 17.99
C ARG A 118 14.40 8.55 19.32
N GLN A 119 14.23 7.60 20.24
CA GLN A 119 13.61 7.88 21.53
C GLN A 119 14.38 8.96 22.31
N ILE A 120 15.71 8.88 22.33
CA ILE A 120 16.56 9.88 23.00
C ILE A 120 16.49 11.22 22.26
N ALA A 121 16.62 11.20 20.93
CA ALA A 121 16.66 12.40 20.09
C ALA A 121 15.36 13.21 20.17
N TYR A 122 14.20 12.55 20.12
CA TYR A 122 12.88 13.21 20.06
C TYR A 122 12.55 14.00 21.34
N GLU A 123 13.17 13.68 22.45
CA GLU A 123 13.04 14.42 23.72
C GLU A 123 13.94 15.67 23.78
N GLN A 124 14.89 15.83 22.85
CA GLN A 124 15.86 16.91 22.88
C GLN A 124 15.32 18.18 22.20
N LYS A 125 15.55 19.33 22.85
CA LYS A 125 15.16 20.63 22.29
C LYS A 125 15.80 20.90 20.92
N VAL A 126 17.10 20.56 20.75
CA VAL A 126 17.84 20.72 19.49
C VAL A 126 17.18 19.90 18.36
N PHE A 127 16.58 18.76 18.65
CA PHE A 127 15.85 18.01 17.64
C PHE A 127 14.61 18.76 17.15
N VAL A 128 13.76 19.23 18.08
CA VAL A 128 12.51 19.92 17.75
C VAL A 128 12.77 21.26 17.05
N ASP A 129 13.68 22.08 17.61
CA ASP A 129 13.92 23.45 17.17
C ASP A 129 14.80 23.53 15.91
N SER A 130 15.64 22.52 15.67
CA SER A 130 16.57 22.53 14.55
C SER A 130 16.45 21.32 13.64
N LEU A 131 16.76 20.09 14.07
CA LEU A 131 16.88 18.94 13.18
C LEU A 131 15.58 18.62 12.45
N ALA A 132 14.46 18.64 13.18
CA ALA A 132 13.14 18.31 12.65
C ALA A 132 12.32 19.53 12.19
N ARG A 133 12.92 20.73 12.16
CA ARG A 133 12.19 21.95 11.80
C ARG A 133 11.55 21.90 10.42
N THR A 134 12.23 21.30 9.44
CA THR A 134 11.78 21.19 8.05
C THR A 134 11.42 19.77 7.66
N VAL A 135 11.66 18.79 8.54
CA VAL A 135 11.46 17.36 8.29
C VAL A 135 10.60 16.78 9.39
N SER A 136 9.44 16.24 9.06
CA SER A 136 8.56 15.61 10.04
C SER A 136 9.10 14.23 10.50
N VAL A 137 8.75 13.82 11.72
CA VAL A 137 9.07 12.48 12.26
C VAL A 137 8.57 11.38 11.31
N ALA A 138 7.38 11.55 10.72
CA ALA A 138 6.84 10.59 9.77
C ALA A 138 7.74 10.44 8.52
N VAL A 139 8.30 11.53 8.00
CA VAL A 139 9.24 11.50 6.86
C VAL A 139 10.52 10.76 7.25
N ILE A 140 11.06 10.99 8.46
CA ILE A 140 12.27 10.29 8.95
C ILE A 140 12.02 8.78 9.02
N GLU A 141 10.93 8.39 9.69
CA GLU A 141 10.64 6.98 9.98
C GLU A 141 10.14 6.18 8.79
N GLN A 142 9.46 6.83 7.86
CA GLN A 142 8.83 6.15 6.72
C GLN A 142 9.59 6.38 5.42
N GLN A 143 9.91 7.63 5.07
CA GLN A 143 10.47 7.95 3.77
C GLN A 143 12.00 7.81 3.75
N PHE A 144 12.71 8.45 4.69
CA PHE A 144 14.17 8.39 4.73
C PHE A 144 14.68 7.00 5.08
N ALA A 145 14.05 6.34 6.07
CA ALA A 145 14.37 4.96 6.41
C ALA A 145 14.21 4.01 5.21
N ARG A 146 13.14 4.18 4.44
CA ARG A 146 12.89 3.42 3.21
C ARG A 146 14.00 3.57 2.18
N ILE A 147 14.37 4.83 1.88
CA ILE A 147 15.41 5.10 0.88
C ILE A 147 16.74 4.52 1.35
N ALA A 148 17.07 4.67 2.62
CA ALA A 148 18.26 4.06 3.21
C ALA A 148 18.27 2.53 3.11
N GLU A 149 17.10 1.87 3.15
CA GLU A 149 16.92 0.42 2.94
C GLU A 149 16.90 0.00 1.45
N GLY A 150 16.87 0.95 0.51
CA GLY A 150 16.90 0.68 -0.93
C GLY A 150 15.57 0.72 -1.64
N TYR A 151 14.56 1.19 -0.99
CA TYR A 151 13.30 1.45 -1.64
C TYR A 151 13.30 2.85 -2.27
N ALA A 152 12.49 3.05 -3.28
CA ALA A 152 12.33 4.37 -3.87
C ALA A 152 11.60 5.35 -2.94
N ALA A 153 11.86 6.64 -3.13
CA ALA A 153 11.09 7.70 -2.50
C ALA A 153 9.60 7.55 -2.84
N LEU A 154 8.74 7.82 -1.87
CA LEU A 154 7.29 7.82 -2.10
C LEU A 154 6.90 9.12 -2.82
N THR A 155 6.16 8.98 -3.92
CA THR A 155 5.57 10.12 -4.63
C THR A 155 4.05 10.10 -4.48
N PRO A 156 3.40 11.25 -4.31
CA PRO A 156 1.95 11.30 -4.27
C PRO A 156 1.36 10.93 -5.64
N TYR A 157 0.15 10.37 -5.62
CA TYR A 157 -0.66 10.20 -6.83
C TYR A 157 -1.90 11.07 -6.73
N ASP A 158 -2.28 11.67 -7.85
CA ASP A 158 -3.56 12.32 -8.02
C ASP A 158 -4.01 12.12 -9.47
N PHE A 159 -4.91 11.18 -9.66
CA PHE A 159 -5.42 10.85 -10.99
C PHE A 159 -6.91 10.55 -10.97
N GLU A 160 -7.53 10.63 -12.13
CA GLU A 160 -8.95 10.41 -12.32
C GLU A 160 -9.17 9.44 -13.45
N PHE A 161 -10.05 8.46 -13.25
CA PHE A 161 -10.58 7.63 -14.33
C PHE A 161 -11.88 8.23 -14.83
N VAL A 162 -11.96 8.47 -16.13
CA VAL A 162 -13.12 9.05 -16.79
C VAL A 162 -13.57 8.14 -17.92
N ARG A 163 -14.85 7.85 -17.95
CA ARG A 163 -15.50 7.15 -19.08
C ARG A 163 -16.77 7.91 -19.43
N ASP A 164 -16.90 8.26 -20.69
CA ASP A 164 -18.10 8.94 -21.20
C ASP A 164 -19.28 7.97 -21.30
N GLN A 165 -20.47 8.51 -21.23
CA GLN A 165 -21.69 7.71 -21.43
C GLN A 165 -21.81 7.29 -22.89
N SER A 166 -22.20 6.01 -23.10
CA SER A 166 -22.53 5.48 -24.42
C SER A 166 -23.91 4.81 -24.41
N ALA A 167 -24.30 4.23 -25.53
CA ALA A 167 -25.58 3.50 -25.63
C ALA A 167 -25.66 2.27 -24.68
N THR A 168 -24.51 1.71 -24.28
CA THR A 168 -24.42 0.48 -23.47
C THR A 168 -23.69 0.65 -22.14
N LEU A 169 -22.96 1.73 -21.98
CA LEU A 169 -22.13 2.01 -20.80
C LEU A 169 -22.53 3.34 -20.16
N ALA A 170 -22.68 3.32 -18.84
CA ALA A 170 -22.87 4.55 -18.07
C ALA A 170 -21.58 5.38 -18.05
N GLY A 171 -21.71 6.69 -18.11
CA GLY A 171 -20.62 7.62 -17.82
C GLY A 171 -20.21 7.52 -16.34
N ILE A 172 -18.92 7.70 -16.06
CA ILE A 172 -18.42 7.72 -14.68
C ILE A 172 -17.13 8.53 -14.58
N LYS A 173 -16.92 9.13 -13.41
CA LYS A 173 -15.76 9.92 -13.08
C LYS A 173 -15.31 9.62 -11.65
N LEU A 174 -14.11 9.07 -11.47
CA LEU A 174 -13.59 8.64 -10.18
C LEU A 174 -12.18 9.18 -9.97
N ARG A 175 -11.98 9.94 -8.90
CA ARG A 175 -10.67 10.50 -8.52
C ARG A 175 -10.01 9.65 -7.45
N PHE A 176 -8.72 9.39 -7.62
CA PHE A 176 -7.89 8.59 -6.75
C PHE A 176 -6.68 9.43 -6.31
N GLN A 177 -6.50 9.54 -4.99
CA GLN A 177 -5.43 10.34 -4.39
C GLN A 177 -4.67 9.50 -3.38
N VAL A 178 -3.35 9.39 -3.56
CA VAL A 178 -2.45 8.75 -2.60
C VAL A 178 -1.56 9.81 -1.99
N SER A 179 -1.58 9.87 -0.66
CA SER A 179 -0.67 10.70 0.14
C SER A 179 0.31 9.77 0.85
N PRO A 180 1.60 9.80 0.51
CA PRO A 180 2.57 8.83 0.99
C PRO A 180 2.64 8.68 2.51
N ASP A 181 2.57 9.81 3.23
CA ASP A 181 2.76 9.86 4.69
C ASP A 181 1.45 9.79 5.49
N SER A 182 0.35 9.39 4.84
CA SER A 182 -0.95 9.36 5.50
C SER A 182 -1.10 8.18 6.45
N LYS A 183 -1.65 8.45 7.64
CA LYS A 183 -2.15 7.44 8.58
C LYS A 183 -3.65 7.67 8.76
N PRO A 184 -4.50 6.71 8.38
CA PRO A 184 -4.18 5.42 7.72
C PRO A 184 -3.62 5.58 6.30
N PRO A 185 -2.94 4.54 5.76
CA PRO A 185 -2.42 4.52 4.39
C PRO A 185 -3.52 4.77 3.35
N SER A 186 -3.17 5.41 2.25
CA SER A 186 -4.13 5.80 1.18
C SER A 186 -3.85 5.15 -0.17
N ASN A 187 -2.99 4.16 -0.22
CA ASN A 187 -2.56 3.47 -1.43
C ASN A 187 -3.52 2.36 -1.90
N ILE A 188 -4.56 2.05 -1.12
CA ILE A 188 -5.67 1.18 -1.53
C ILE A 188 -6.92 2.03 -1.66
N HIS A 189 -7.54 1.98 -2.84
CA HIS A 189 -8.85 2.55 -3.12
C HIS A 189 -9.89 1.46 -3.30
N VAL A 190 -11.10 1.69 -2.84
CA VAL A 190 -12.18 0.70 -2.85
C VAL A 190 -13.36 1.20 -3.67
N LEU A 191 -13.83 0.37 -4.57
CA LEU A 191 -15.08 0.52 -5.31
C LEU A 191 -16.08 -0.47 -4.71
N ILE A 192 -16.99 -0.01 -3.84
CA ILE A 192 -17.94 -0.87 -3.16
C ILE A 192 -19.37 -0.63 -3.65
N GLY A 193 -20.15 -1.68 -3.73
CA GLY A 193 -21.55 -1.60 -4.14
C GLY A 193 -22.13 -2.99 -4.41
N ARG A 194 -23.41 -3.03 -4.73
CA ARG A 194 -24.17 -4.27 -4.96
C ARG A 194 -23.65 -5.10 -6.11
N ASN A 195 -24.02 -6.39 -6.13
CA ASN A 195 -23.81 -7.22 -7.30
C ASN A 195 -24.60 -6.64 -8.50
N GLY A 196 -24.01 -6.71 -9.69
CA GLY A 196 -24.62 -6.19 -10.91
C GLY A 196 -24.49 -4.67 -11.11
N VAL A 197 -23.92 -3.89 -10.19
CA VAL A 197 -23.67 -2.45 -10.42
C VAL A 197 -22.62 -2.20 -11.51
N GLY A 198 -21.82 -3.20 -11.84
CA GLY A 198 -20.83 -3.14 -12.93
C GLY A 198 -19.40 -2.90 -12.46
N LYS A 199 -19.03 -3.26 -11.23
CA LYS A 199 -17.67 -3.14 -10.67
C LYS A 199 -16.61 -3.83 -11.53
N THR A 200 -16.81 -5.13 -11.83
CA THR A 200 -15.94 -5.94 -12.70
C THR A 200 -15.76 -5.29 -14.08
N ARG A 201 -16.87 -4.82 -14.68
CA ARG A 201 -16.83 -4.12 -15.98
C ARG A 201 -16.04 -2.81 -15.90
N LEU A 202 -16.15 -2.11 -14.77
CA LEU A 202 -15.41 -0.87 -14.54
C LEU A 202 -13.93 -1.13 -14.40
N LEU A 203 -13.52 -2.16 -13.62
CA LEU A 203 -12.12 -2.58 -13.53
C LEU A 203 -11.56 -3.01 -14.88
N ASN A 204 -12.32 -3.79 -15.65
CA ASN A 204 -11.89 -4.16 -17.00
C ASN A 204 -11.70 -2.91 -17.91
N GLY A 205 -12.61 -1.92 -17.81
CA GLY A 205 -12.43 -0.62 -18.48
C GLY A 205 -11.17 0.11 -18.02
N MET A 206 -10.81 0.04 -16.74
CA MET A 206 -9.57 0.60 -16.22
C MET A 206 -8.34 -0.14 -16.74
N ILE A 207 -8.38 -1.48 -16.84
CA ILE A 207 -7.29 -2.26 -17.45
C ILE A 207 -7.07 -1.80 -18.89
N MET A 208 -8.13 -1.80 -19.69
CA MET A 208 -8.05 -1.42 -21.10
C MET A 208 -7.62 0.04 -21.28
N GLY A 209 -8.14 0.96 -20.43
CA GLY A 209 -7.78 2.37 -20.47
C GLY A 209 -6.32 2.65 -20.08
N ALA A 210 -5.75 1.85 -19.15
CA ALA A 210 -4.35 1.94 -18.76
C ALA A 210 -3.40 1.35 -19.83
N LEU A 211 -3.82 0.29 -20.52
CA LEU A 211 -3.03 -0.37 -21.56
C LEU A 211 -3.15 0.29 -22.95
N ALA A 212 -4.14 1.17 -23.13
CA ALA A 212 -4.36 1.84 -24.41
C ALA A 212 -3.23 2.85 -24.70
N GLU A 213 -2.68 2.78 -25.91
CA GLU A 213 -1.76 3.79 -26.42
C GLU A 213 -2.41 5.18 -26.44
N SER A 214 -1.60 6.25 -26.46
CA SER A 214 -2.06 7.64 -26.39
C SER A 214 -3.14 8.00 -27.43
N ASN A 215 -3.16 7.31 -28.57
CA ASN A 215 -4.13 7.48 -29.66
C ASN A 215 -5.13 6.31 -29.79
N GLY A 216 -5.16 5.37 -28.80
CA GLY A 216 -6.00 4.18 -28.84
C GLY A 216 -7.48 4.45 -28.53
N ASP A 217 -8.29 3.39 -28.60
CA ASP A 217 -9.72 3.41 -28.28
C ASP A 217 -9.98 3.90 -26.86
N VAL A 218 -10.71 5.00 -26.73
CA VAL A 218 -11.08 5.64 -25.45
C VAL A 218 -12.44 5.16 -24.94
N SER A 219 -13.13 4.29 -25.65
CA SER A 219 -14.47 3.83 -25.27
C SER A 219 -14.52 3.11 -23.93
N ALA A 220 -13.42 2.44 -23.55
CA ALA A 220 -13.28 1.77 -22.26
C ALA A 220 -13.11 2.75 -21.09
N GLY A 221 -12.70 3.99 -21.35
CA GLY A 221 -12.34 5.03 -20.42
C GLY A 221 -10.85 5.38 -20.47
N ILE A 222 -10.49 6.49 -19.86
CA ILE A 222 -9.11 7.02 -19.82
C ILE A 222 -8.72 7.43 -18.42
N PHE A 223 -7.43 7.39 -18.14
CA PHE A 223 -6.85 8.00 -16.94
C PHE A 223 -6.34 9.41 -17.24
N ILE A 224 -6.62 10.34 -16.35
CA ILE A 224 -6.24 11.75 -16.42
C ILE A 224 -5.43 12.09 -15.17
N GLU A 225 -4.24 12.65 -15.35
CA GLU A 225 -3.44 13.18 -14.25
C GLU A 225 -4.04 14.50 -13.73
N LYS A 226 -4.08 14.63 -12.41
CA LYS A 226 -4.51 15.82 -11.69
C LYS A 226 -3.34 16.40 -10.91
N GLY A 227 -3.39 17.69 -10.59
CA GLY A 227 -2.35 18.33 -9.78
C GLY A 227 -1.22 19.01 -10.58
N GLY A 228 -1.21 18.89 -11.91
CA GLY A 228 -0.37 19.69 -12.81
C GLY A 228 -1.07 20.97 -13.26
N TRP A 229 -0.35 21.79 -14.07
CA TRP A 229 -0.88 23.02 -14.66
C TRP A 229 -2.00 22.77 -15.70
N SER A 230 -2.11 21.54 -16.22
CA SER A 230 -3.19 21.09 -17.10
C SER A 230 -3.58 19.65 -16.77
N ASN A 231 -4.89 19.34 -16.86
CA ASN A 231 -5.39 17.98 -16.81
C ASN A 231 -5.03 17.27 -18.13
N SER A 232 -4.03 16.41 -18.12
CA SER A 232 -3.60 15.66 -19.30
C SER A 232 -3.93 14.17 -19.16
N ARG A 233 -4.16 13.49 -20.28
CA ARG A 233 -4.21 12.03 -20.27
C ARG A 233 -2.89 11.51 -19.72
N ILE A 234 -2.96 10.53 -18.83
CA ILE A 234 -1.79 9.86 -18.28
C ILE A 234 -0.98 9.25 -19.44
N ASP A 235 0.33 9.55 -19.46
CA ASP A 235 1.24 8.93 -20.41
C ASP A 235 1.69 7.54 -19.92
N ALA A 236 2.34 6.79 -20.83
CA ALA A 236 2.82 5.42 -20.55
C ALA A 236 3.87 5.34 -19.41
N LYS A 237 4.39 6.49 -18.91
CA LYS A 237 5.41 6.55 -17.85
C LYS A 237 4.81 6.80 -16.46
N TYR A 238 3.53 7.15 -16.37
CA TYR A 238 2.89 7.43 -15.09
C TYR A 238 2.79 6.16 -14.23
N PHE A 239 2.31 5.04 -14.83
CA PHE A 239 2.37 3.72 -14.23
C PHE A 239 3.46 2.90 -14.93
N SER A 240 4.31 2.23 -14.17
CA SER A 240 5.33 1.33 -14.73
C SER A 240 4.76 0.02 -15.26
N GLY A 241 3.59 -0.37 -14.74
CA GLY A 241 2.89 -1.59 -15.11
C GLY A 241 1.49 -1.65 -14.52
N VAL A 242 0.70 -2.56 -15.03
CA VAL A 242 -0.63 -2.90 -14.55
C VAL A 242 -0.64 -4.36 -14.15
N VAL A 243 -1.12 -4.65 -12.94
CA VAL A 243 -1.38 -6.02 -12.48
C VAL A 243 -2.87 -6.15 -12.23
N SER A 244 -3.51 -7.17 -12.78
CA SER A 244 -4.90 -7.48 -12.48
C SER A 244 -5.03 -8.80 -11.75
N VAL A 245 -5.94 -8.86 -10.75
CA VAL A 245 -6.22 -10.04 -9.93
C VAL A 245 -7.70 -10.35 -10.00
N SER A 246 -8.06 -11.58 -10.43
CA SER A 246 -9.45 -12.06 -10.39
C SER A 246 -9.48 -13.58 -10.22
N PHE A 247 -10.17 -14.03 -9.18
CA PHE A 247 -10.41 -15.44 -8.91
C PHE A 247 -11.86 -15.89 -9.17
N SER A 248 -12.64 -15.04 -9.84
CA SER A 248 -14.00 -15.42 -10.26
C SER A 248 -13.95 -16.33 -11.48
N ALA A 249 -14.46 -17.55 -11.33
CA ALA A 249 -14.64 -18.48 -12.44
C ALA A 249 -15.70 -18.01 -13.44
N PHE A 250 -16.57 -17.09 -13.04
CA PHE A 250 -17.70 -16.59 -13.83
C PHE A 250 -17.46 -15.19 -14.42
N ASP A 251 -16.25 -14.67 -14.32
CA ASP A 251 -15.91 -13.38 -14.93
C ASP A 251 -16.09 -13.47 -16.46
N PRO A 252 -16.96 -12.63 -17.08
CA PRO A 252 -17.20 -12.68 -18.52
C PRO A 252 -16.05 -12.10 -19.34
N PHE A 253 -15.06 -11.46 -18.74
CA PHE A 253 -13.96 -10.82 -19.42
C PHE A 253 -12.72 -11.70 -19.44
N ASP A 254 -12.13 -11.87 -20.63
CA ASP A 254 -10.84 -12.52 -20.72
C ASP A 254 -9.72 -11.52 -20.47
N PRO A 255 -8.75 -11.84 -19.60
CA PRO A 255 -7.63 -10.94 -19.34
C PRO A 255 -6.77 -10.79 -20.60
N PRO A 256 -6.22 -9.61 -20.87
CA PRO A 256 -5.21 -9.44 -21.90
C PRO A 256 -4.03 -10.40 -21.70
N ALA A 257 -3.32 -10.70 -22.80
CA ALA A 257 -2.09 -11.48 -22.70
C ALA A 257 -1.03 -10.73 -21.85
N ASN A 258 -0.27 -11.49 -21.06
CA ASN A 258 0.83 -10.90 -20.28
C ASN A 258 1.84 -10.22 -21.20
N LYS A 259 2.24 -8.98 -20.86
CA LYS A 259 3.28 -8.20 -21.54
C LYS A 259 4.44 -7.99 -20.57
N ILE A 260 5.57 -8.59 -20.83
CA ILE A 260 6.78 -8.50 -19.99
C ILE A 260 7.72 -7.42 -20.51
N ASP A 261 7.74 -7.20 -21.84
CA ASP A 261 8.66 -6.30 -22.52
C ASP A 261 8.20 -4.84 -22.39
N ARG A 262 9.09 -3.98 -21.87
CA ARG A 262 8.84 -2.53 -21.73
C ARG A 262 8.88 -1.78 -23.06
N ASP A 263 9.61 -2.28 -24.03
CA ASP A 263 9.71 -1.66 -25.34
C ASP A 263 8.39 -1.78 -26.14
N ALA A 264 7.53 -2.72 -25.73
CA ALA A 264 6.19 -2.93 -26.29
C ALA A 264 5.08 -2.13 -25.57
N GLY A 265 5.40 -1.21 -24.66
CA GLY A 265 4.44 -0.38 -23.91
C GLY A 265 4.35 -0.72 -22.42
N ILE A 266 3.23 -0.42 -21.78
CA ILE A 266 3.02 -0.68 -20.33
C ILE A 266 3.02 -2.20 -20.09
N ARG A 267 3.78 -2.65 -19.07
CA ARG A 267 3.77 -4.05 -18.65
C ARG A 267 2.41 -4.45 -18.11
N TYR A 268 2.00 -5.67 -18.39
CA TYR A 268 0.75 -6.23 -17.87
C TYR A 268 0.95 -7.65 -17.35
N SER A 269 0.42 -7.93 -16.17
CA SER A 269 0.41 -9.26 -15.55
C SER A 269 -0.98 -9.58 -15.00
N TYR A 270 -1.45 -10.80 -15.27
CA TYR A 270 -2.69 -11.33 -14.72
C TYR A 270 -2.40 -12.40 -13.67
N ILE A 271 -3.14 -12.35 -12.57
CA ILE A 271 -3.12 -13.34 -11.49
C ILE A 271 -4.56 -13.84 -11.29
N GLY A 272 -4.79 -15.13 -11.48
CA GLY A 272 -6.14 -15.68 -11.33
C GLY A 272 -6.34 -17.05 -11.98
N LEU A 273 -7.60 -17.45 -12.11
CA LEU A 273 -7.98 -18.78 -12.55
C LEU A 273 -7.97 -18.97 -14.07
N LYS A 274 -7.97 -17.90 -14.84
CA LYS A 274 -7.98 -18.02 -16.31
C LYS A 274 -6.58 -18.22 -16.86
N ASP A 275 -6.45 -19.08 -17.88
CA ASP A 275 -5.21 -19.20 -18.63
C ASP A 275 -5.14 -18.08 -19.70
N ASN A 276 -4.15 -17.20 -19.58
CA ASN A 276 -3.88 -16.14 -20.57
C ASN A 276 -2.63 -16.39 -21.42
N LYS A 277 -2.02 -17.59 -21.30
CA LYS A 277 -0.85 -18.01 -22.08
C LYS A 277 -1.24 -18.67 -23.41
N SER A 278 -2.41 -19.29 -23.47
CA SER A 278 -2.92 -20.01 -24.63
C SER A 278 -3.95 -19.17 -25.36
N SER A 279 -4.07 -19.35 -26.66
CA SER A 279 -4.98 -18.63 -27.59
C SER A 279 -6.35 -18.31 -26.98
N PRO A 280 -6.99 -17.16 -27.27
CA PRO A 280 -8.19 -16.65 -26.58
C PRO A 280 -9.48 -17.48 -26.72
N LYS A 281 -9.40 -18.75 -27.10
CA LYS A 281 -10.54 -19.67 -27.28
C LYS A 281 -10.60 -20.86 -26.34
N SER A 282 -9.69 -20.97 -25.35
CA SER A 282 -9.69 -22.07 -24.39
C SER A 282 -9.74 -21.51 -22.96
N SER A 283 -10.94 -21.14 -22.52
CA SER A 283 -11.18 -20.65 -21.15
C SER A 283 -11.44 -21.82 -20.16
N VAL A 284 -10.60 -22.85 -20.16
CA VAL A 284 -10.67 -23.85 -19.10
C VAL A 284 -10.04 -23.24 -17.85
N PRO A 285 -10.75 -23.20 -16.71
CA PRO A 285 -10.17 -22.72 -15.45
C PRO A 285 -8.94 -23.56 -15.07
N ARG A 286 -7.91 -22.91 -14.60
CA ARG A 286 -6.69 -23.56 -14.12
C ARG A 286 -6.99 -24.40 -12.88
N GLY A 287 -6.45 -25.62 -12.83
CA GLY A 287 -6.59 -26.52 -11.69
C GLY A 287 -5.64 -26.17 -10.53
N MET A 288 -5.89 -26.76 -9.36
CA MET A 288 -5.04 -26.58 -8.18
C MET A 288 -3.58 -26.98 -8.42
N LYS A 289 -3.32 -27.92 -9.34
CA LYS A 289 -1.97 -28.31 -9.70
C LYS A 289 -1.23 -27.17 -10.43
N ASP A 290 -1.89 -26.54 -11.40
CA ASP A 290 -1.31 -25.45 -12.16
C ASP A 290 -1.01 -24.23 -11.25
N LEU A 291 -1.90 -23.97 -10.28
CA LEU A 291 -1.71 -22.90 -9.29
C LEU A 291 -0.57 -23.22 -8.33
N ALA A 292 -0.40 -24.46 -7.92
CA ALA A 292 0.70 -24.91 -7.06
C ALA A 292 2.05 -24.80 -7.76
N GLU A 293 2.13 -25.17 -9.05
CA GLU A 293 3.35 -25.03 -9.86
C GLU A 293 3.71 -23.56 -10.07
N GLU A 294 2.70 -22.70 -10.29
CA GLU A 294 2.92 -21.25 -10.38
C GLU A 294 3.39 -20.67 -9.06
N PHE A 295 2.78 -21.08 -7.94
CA PHE A 295 3.21 -20.67 -6.61
C PHE A 295 4.68 -21.00 -6.37
N PHE A 296 5.09 -22.25 -6.62
CA PHE A 296 6.47 -22.67 -6.46
C PHE A 296 7.43 -21.83 -7.30
N THR A 297 7.13 -21.65 -8.59
CA THR A 297 7.98 -20.85 -9.49
C THR A 297 8.13 -19.41 -9.02
N SER A 298 7.03 -18.79 -8.59
CA SER A 298 7.02 -17.43 -8.08
C SER A 298 7.74 -17.30 -6.73
N LEU A 299 7.60 -18.30 -5.86
CA LEU A 299 8.30 -18.37 -4.59
C LEU A 299 9.82 -18.39 -4.82
N MET A 300 10.33 -19.27 -5.69
CA MET A 300 11.74 -19.32 -6.03
C MET A 300 12.27 -18.00 -6.59
N THR A 301 11.47 -17.33 -7.43
CA THR A 301 11.82 -16.00 -7.94
C THR A 301 11.89 -14.97 -6.80
N CYS A 302 10.98 -15.00 -5.85
CA CYS A 302 10.99 -14.11 -4.69
C CYS A 302 12.20 -14.38 -3.79
N LEU A 303 12.50 -15.65 -3.50
CA LEU A 303 13.60 -16.04 -2.63
C LEU A 303 14.98 -15.75 -3.22
N SER A 304 15.12 -15.76 -4.54
CA SER A 304 16.37 -15.45 -5.23
C SER A 304 16.82 -13.99 -5.12
N GLN A 305 15.91 -13.07 -4.75
CA GLN A 305 16.18 -11.63 -4.67
C GLN A 305 16.02 -11.15 -3.23
N THR A 306 17.08 -10.62 -2.62
CA THR A 306 17.11 -10.19 -1.20
C THR A 306 15.94 -9.28 -0.82
N LYS A 307 15.58 -8.30 -1.68
CA LYS A 307 14.46 -7.38 -1.46
C LYS A 307 13.12 -8.12 -1.44
N LYS A 308 12.84 -8.94 -2.45
CA LYS A 308 11.57 -9.68 -2.57
C LYS A 308 11.45 -10.75 -1.49
N ARG A 309 12.56 -11.41 -1.12
CA ARG A 309 12.60 -12.34 0.01
C ARG A 309 12.18 -11.65 1.31
N SER A 310 12.75 -10.49 1.61
CA SER A 310 12.37 -9.71 2.81
C SER A 310 10.90 -9.27 2.77
N GLN A 311 10.39 -8.84 1.62
CA GLN A 311 8.99 -8.49 1.45
C GLN A 311 8.06 -9.69 1.63
N TRP A 312 8.45 -10.85 1.12
CA TRP A 312 7.69 -12.09 1.25
C TRP A 312 7.57 -12.51 2.71
N LEU A 313 8.69 -12.55 3.45
CA LEU A 313 8.70 -12.87 4.89
C LEU A 313 7.84 -11.90 5.71
N LYS A 314 7.96 -10.60 5.45
CA LYS A 314 7.12 -9.58 6.11
C LYS A 314 5.63 -9.80 5.82
N SER A 315 5.27 -10.16 4.59
CA SER A 315 3.88 -10.41 4.21
C SER A 315 3.33 -11.68 4.86
N ILE A 316 4.15 -12.75 4.94
CA ILE A 316 3.78 -13.99 5.65
C ILE A 316 3.54 -13.68 7.12
N SER A 317 4.43 -12.97 7.79
CA SER A 317 4.26 -12.58 9.21
C SER A 317 2.97 -11.81 9.48
N ILE A 318 2.48 -10.99 8.53
CA ILE A 318 1.16 -10.35 8.65
C ILE A 318 0.03 -11.36 8.49
N LEU A 319 0.13 -12.28 7.54
CA LEU A 319 -0.89 -13.31 7.31
C LEU A 319 -0.98 -14.30 8.47
N GLU A 320 0.10 -14.52 9.22
CA GLU A 320 0.14 -15.32 10.44
C GLU A 320 -0.67 -14.72 11.60
N SER A 321 -1.24 -13.53 11.46
CA SER A 321 -2.31 -13.05 12.35
C SER A 321 -3.58 -13.91 12.25
N ASP A 322 -3.75 -14.67 11.17
CA ASP A 322 -4.71 -15.75 11.08
C ASP A 322 -4.14 -17.03 11.69
N PRO A 323 -4.84 -17.68 12.68
CA PRO A 323 -4.33 -18.86 13.36
C PRO A 323 -3.97 -20.02 12.43
N ASN A 324 -4.76 -20.24 11.38
CA ASN A 324 -4.49 -21.33 10.45
C ASN A 324 -3.23 -21.08 9.61
N PHE A 325 -2.93 -19.82 9.27
CA PHE A 325 -1.65 -19.48 8.64
C PHE A 325 -0.49 -19.67 9.61
N ALA A 326 -0.63 -19.27 10.88
CA ALA A 326 0.40 -19.41 11.89
C ALA A 326 0.77 -20.90 12.13
N GLU A 327 -0.22 -21.79 12.14
CA GLU A 327 0.00 -23.25 12.31
C GLU A 327 0.75 -23.90 11.14
N MET A 328 0.79 -23.25 9.97
CA MET A 328 1.44 -23.82 8.78
C MET A 328 2.96 -23.58 8.75
N ASP A 329 3.49 -22.73 9.62
CA ASP A 329 4.93 -22.37 9.67
C ASP A 329 5.51 -22.03 8.29
N LEU A 330 4.81 -21.16 7.56
CA LEU A 330 5.17 -20.82 6.17
C LEU A 330 6.51 -20.07 6.07
N GLY A 331 6.98 -19.47 7.17
CA GLY A 331 8.30 -18.88 7.25
C GLY A 331 9.42 -19.88 6.92
N ALA A 332 9.24 -21.18 7.23
CA ALA A 332 10.19 -22.22 6.90
C ALA A 332 10.44 -22.38 5.38
N LEU A 333 9.49 -21.96 4.54
CA LEU A 333 9.65 -21.96 3.08
C LEU A 333 10.77 -21.02 2.59
N GLU A 334 11.29 -20.14 3.45
CA GLU A 334 12.47 -19.32 3.15
C GLU A 334 13.70 -20.16 2.79
N MET A 335 13.80 -21.39 3.32
CA MET A 335 14.93 -22.31 3.13
C MET A 335 14.71 -23.32 2.02
N VAL A 336 13.61 -23.22 1.27
CA VAL A 336 13.24 -24.15 0.19
C VAL A 336 14.17 -23.97 -1.00
N GLU A 337 14.60 -25.07 -1.58
CA GLU A 337 15.41 -25.16 -2.79
C GLU A 337 14.63 -25.85 -3.94
N GLU A 338 15.18 -25.80 -5.17
CA GLU A 338 14.49 -26.36 -6.36
C GLU A 338 14.13 -27.85 -6.23
N TYR A 339 14.92 -28.62 -5.50
CA TYR A 339 14.65 -30.07 -5.29
C TYR A 339 13.47 -30.34 -4.34
N ASP A 340 13.02 -29.34 -3.58
CA ASP A 340 11.87 -29.45 -2.67
C ASP A 340 10.52 -29.24 -3.36
N LYS A 341 10.51 -29.07 -4.68
CA LYS A 341 9.31 -28.74 -5.48
C LYS A 341 8.11 -29.62 -5.13
N ASP A 342 8.27 -30.92 -5.08
CA ASP A 342 7.17 -31.85 -4.82
C ASP A 342 6.60 -31.69 -3.41
N GLY A 343 7.43 -31.39 -2.43
CA GLY A 343 7.02 -31.09 -1.05
C GLY A 343 6.20 -29.82 -0.95
N VAL A 344 6.61 -28.76 -1.63
CA VAL A 344 5.89 -27.47 -1.67
C VAL A 344 4.55 -27.60 -2.41
N ILE A 345 4.55 -28.31 -3.54
CA ILE A 345 3.30 -28.59 -4.28
C ILE A 345 2.34 -29.41 -3.42
N HIS A 346 2.82 -30.42 -2.72
CA HIS A 346 2.01 -31.22 -1.81
C HIS A 346 1.45 -30.40 -0.64
N LEU A 347 2.25 -29.52 -0.03
CA LEU A 347 1.80 -28.56 1.00
C LEU A 347 0.64 -27.72 0.47
N PHE A 348 0.84 -27.08 -0.67
CA PHE A 348 -0.13 -26.17 -1.28
C PHE A 348 -1.44 -26.86 -1.63
N GLN A 349 -1.39 -28.09 -2.21
CA GLN A 349 -2.60 -28.80 -2.67
C GLN A 349 -3.35 -29.51 -1.56
N ASN A 350 -2.65 -30.04 -0.55
CA ASN A 350 -3.22 -31.03 0.38
C ASN A 350 -3.27 -30.58 1.84
N LYS A 351 -2.50 -29.52 2.19
CA LYS A 351 -2.46 -29.02 3.58
C LYS A 351 -3.17 -27.69 3.75
N MET A 352 -3.48 -26.99 2.66
CA MET A 352 -4.14 -25.69 2.69
C MET A 352 -5.61 -25.79 2.27
N SER A 353 -6.46 -24.97 2.88
CA SER A 353 -7.78 -24.71 2.30
C SER A 353 -7.61 -23.88 1.01
N SER A 354 -8.62 -23.94 0.12
CA SER A 354 -8.59 -23.17 -1.13
C SER A 354 -8.37 -21.68 -0.90
N GLY A 355 -8.96 -21.09 0.14
CA GLY A 355 -8.77 -19.68 0.49
C GLY A 355 -7.33 -19.37 0.90
N HIS A 356 -6.73 -20.19 1.75
CA HIS A 356 -5.32 -20.03 2.16
C HIS A 356 -4.36 -20.15 0.96
N ALA A 357 -4.58 -21.16 0.11
CA ALA A 357 -3.77 -21.35 -1.10
C ALA A 357 -3.86 -20.15 -2.07
N ILE A 358 -5.08 -19.63 -2.30
CA ILE A 358 -5.30 -18.46 -3.15
C ILE A 358 -4.61 -17.22 -2.58
N VAL A 359 -4.69 -16.96 -1.27
CA VAL A 359 -4.02 -15.82 -0.63
C VAL A 359 -2.52 -15.92 -0.75
N LEU A 360 -1.96 -17.10 -0.44
CA LEU A 360 -0.52 -17.33 -0.50
C LEU A 360 0.01 -17.16 -1.93
N LEU A 361 -0.65 -17.75 -2.92
CA LEU A 361 -0.33 -17.55 -4.33
C LEU A 361 -0.41 -16.08 -4.72
N THR A 362 -1.49 -15.41 -4.36
CA THR A 362 -1.72 -14.01 -4.75
C THR A 362 -0.63 -13.10 -4.18
N ILE A 363 -0.35 -13.18 -2.89
CA ILE A 363 0.70 -12.36 -2.27
C ILE A 363 2.07 -12.66 -2.88
N THR A 364 2.41 -13.94 -3.10
CA THR A 364 3.69 -14.32 -3.71
C THR A 364 3.81 -13.78 -5.13
N ARG A 365 2.78 -13.92 -5.95
CA ARG A 365 2.72 -13.37 -7.32
C ARG A 365 2.76 -11.84 -7.35
N LEU A 366 2.10 -11.19 -6.40
CA LEU A 366 2.15 -9.73 -6.27
C LEU A 366 3.56 -9.26 -5.92
N ILE A 367 4.25 -9.91 -4.99
CA ILE A 367 5.64 -9.57 -4.64
C ILE A 367 6.57 -9.78 -5.84
N GLU A 368 6.34 -10.82 -6.64
CA GLU A 368 7.10 -11.05 -7.87
C GLU A 368 6.84 -9.96 -8.92
N SER A 369 5.59 -9.54 -9.10
CA SER A 369 5.13 -8.74 -10.26
C SER A 369 5.05 -7.24 -10.00
N VAL A 370 4.80 -6.83 -8.74
CA VAL A 370 4.65 -5.41 -8.39
C VAL A 370 6.01 -4.75 -8.32
N GLU A 371 6.16 -3.70 -9.08
CA GLU A 371 7.33 -2.82 -9.08
C GLU A 371 6.91 -1.40 -8.71
N GLN A 372 7.88 -0.51 -8.62
CA GLN A 372 7.62 0.91 -8.37
C GLN A 372 6.58 1.47 -9.35
N LYS A 373 5.60 2.20 -8.85
CA LYS A 373 4.52 2.83 -9.64
C LYS A 373 3.62 1.85 -10.38
N THR A 374 3.43 0.63 -9.87
CA THR A 374 2.43 -0.31 -10.43
C THR A 374 1.00 0.11 -10.06
N LEU A 375 0.09 0.05 -11.04
CA LEU A 375 -1.35 0.08 -10.83
C LEU A 375 -1.87 -1.35 -10.66
N LEU A 376 -2.45 -1.65 -9.49
CA LEU A 376 -3.03 -2.95 -9.18
C LEU A 376 -4.57 -2.87 -9.20
N LEU A 377 -5.22 -3.76 -9.93
CA LEU A 377 -6.67 -3.85 -10.07
C LEU A 377 -7.15 -5.20 -9.57
N ILE A 378 -7.93 -5.25 -8.49
CA ILE A 378 -8.38 -6.50 -7.84
C ILE A 378 -9.89 -6.58 -7.88
N ASP A 379 -10.42 -7.69 -8.38
CA ASP A 379 -11.86 -7.97 -8.40
C ASP A 379 -12.24 -9.03 -7.38
N GLU A 380 -13.15 -8.67 -6.47
CA GLU A 380 -13.80 -9.51 -5.45
C GLU A 380 -12.85 -10.47 -4.70
N PRO A 381 -11.81 -9.94 -4.01
CA PRO A 381 -10.86 -10.79 -3.29
C PRO A 381 -11.50 -11.57 -2.14
N GLU A 382 -12.66 -11.12 -1.65
CA GLU A 382 -13.43 -11.77 -0.60
C GLU A 382 -14.07 -13.10 -0.99
N SER A 383 -14.15 -13.46 -2.27
CA SER A 383 -14.92 -14.63 -2.76
C SER A 383 -14.50 -15.96 -2.13
N HIS A 384 -13.26 -16.05 -1.64
CA HIS A 384 -12.71 -17.28 -1.05
C HIS A 384 -12.16 -17.08 0.37
N LEU A 385 -12.33 -15.87 0.96
CA LEU A 385 -11.68 -15.49 2.20
C LEU A 385 -12.70 -15.22 3.31
N HIS A 386 -12.45 -15.78 4.49
CA HIS A 386 -13.19 -15.37 5.69
C HIS A 386 -12.70 -14.00 6.19
N PRO A 387 -13.52 -13.24 6.94
CA PRO A 387 -13.26 -11.86 7.28
C PRO A 387 -11.87 -11.58 7.91
N PRO A 388 -11.39 -12.31 8.92
CA PRO A 388 -10.04 -12.10 9.48
C PRO A 388 -8.91 -12.25 8.47
N LEU A 389 -8.95 -13.30 7.62
CA LEU A 389 -7.95 -13.52 6.58
C LEU A 389 -8.00 -12.42 5.51
N LEU A 390 -9.19 -11.92 5.17
CA LEU A 390 -9.36 -10.81 4.24
C LEU A 390 -8.75 -9.51 4.78
N SER A 391 -8.92 -9.22 6.08
CA SER A 391 -8.25 -8.11 6.75
C SER A 391 -6.73 -8.27 6.71
N ALA A 392 -6.20 -9.44 7.09
CA ALA A 392 -4.76 -9.74 7.04
C ALA A 392 -4.19 -9.57 5.63
N PHE A 393 -4.89 -10.10 4.62
CA PHE A 393 -4.52 -9.92 3.21
C PHE A 393 -4.49 -8.45 2.81
N THR A 394 -5.51 -7.67 3.18
CA THR A 394 -5.58 -6.24 2.86
C THR A 394 -4.44 -5.46 3.52
N ARG A 395 -4.04 -5.82 4.75
CA ARG A 395 -2.90 -5.22 5.45
C ARG A 395 -1.56 -5.57 4.80
N ALA A 396 -1.35 -6.85 4.47
CA ALA A 396 -0.15 -7.30 3.75
C ALA A 396 -0.03 -6.60 2.38
N LEU A 397 -1.14 -6.49 1.65
CA LEU A 397 -1.22 -5.76 0.39
C LEU A 397 -0.86 -4.27 0.57
N SER A 398 -1.46 -3.59 1.55
CA SER A 398 -1.16 -2.18 1.84
C SER A 398 0.32 -1.94 2.12
N GLN A 399 0.97 -2.85 2.86
CA GLN A 399 2.40 -2.77 3.15
C GLN A 399 3.24 -2.97 1.88
N LEU A 400 2.92 -3.96 1.05
CA LEU A 400 3.61 -4.20 -0.23
C LEU A 400 3.49 -2.97 -1.14
N LEU A 401 2.29 -2.44 -1.33
CA LEU A 401 2.04 -1.28 -2.19
C LEU A 401 2.77 -0.03 -1.69
N SER A 402 2.76 0.21 -0.38
CA SER A 402 3.54 1.30 0.23
C SER A 402 5.03 1.11 -0.01
N SER A 403 5.54 -0.15 0.07
CA SER A 403 6.95 -0.43 -0.18
C SER A 403 7.36 -0.22 -1.63
N GLU A 404 6.51 -0.32 -2.60
CA GLU A 404 6.80 -0.14 -4.03
C GLU A 404 6.24 1.18 -4.60
N ASN A 405 5.75 2.10 -3.75
CA ASN A 405 5.07 3.29 -4.23
C ASN A 405 4.02 2.94 -5.30
N ALA A 406 3.23 1.90 -5.03
CA ALA A 406 2.20 1.39 -5.92
C ALA A 406 0.81 1.73 -5.40
N VAL A 407 -0.20 1.67 -6.24
CA VAL A 407 -1.59 1.96 -5.90
C VAL A 407 -2.50 0.82 -6.32
N ALA A 408 -3.46 0.45 -5.46
CA ALA A 408 -4.49 -0.53 -5.80
C ALA A 408 -5.88 0.10 -5.88
N ILE A 409 -6.70 -0.44 -6.79
CA ILE A 409 -8.14 -0.21 -6.84
C ILE A 409 -8.81 -1.59 -6.71
N ILE A 410 -9.58 -1.76 -5.64
CA ILE A 410 -10.26 -3.02 -5.31
C ILE A 410 -11.76 -2.86 -5.54
N ALA A 411 -12.33 -3.67 -6.40
CA ALA A 411 -13.78 -3.81 -6.51
C ALA A 411 -14.27 -4.90 -5.55
N THR A 412 -15.23 -4.58 -4.70
CA THR A 412 -15.68 -5.47 -3.64
C THR A 412 -17.16 -5.26 -3.31
N HIS A 413 -17.76 -6.23 -2.63
CA HIS A 413 -19.02 -6.07 -1.92
C HIS A 413 -18.86 -6.26 -0.39
N SER A 414 -17.61 -6.44 0.07
CA SER A 414 -17.29 -6.70 1.48
C SER A 414 -17.03 -5.41 2.28
N PRO A 415 -17.81 -5.14 3.33
CA PRO A 415 -17.53 -4.03 4.25
C PRO A 415 -16.25 -4.25 5.07
N VAL A 416 -15.69 -5.47 5.12
CA VAL A 416 -14.44 -5.77 5.80
C VAL A 416 -13.26 -5.04 5.12
N ILE A 417 -13.21 -5.03 3.79
CA ILE A 417 -12.19 -4.26 3.06
C ILE A 417 -12.38 -2.75 3.27
N LEU A 418 -13.65 -2.30 3.33
CA LEU A 418 -13.96 -0.91 3.58
C LEU A 418 -13.45 -0.43 4.95
N GLN A 419 -13.47 -1.33 5.96
CA GLN A 419 -12.95 -1.09 7.31
C GLN A 419 -11.42 -0.88 7.34
N GLU A 420 -10.70 -1.34 6.33
CA GLU A 420 -9.24 -1.26 6.24
C GLU A 420 -8.73 0.00 5.51
N VAL A 421 -9.62 0.83 4.96
CA VAL A 421 -9.25 2.03 4.20
C VAL A 421 -9.98 3.28 4.72
N PRO A 422 -9.35 4.47 4.64
CA PRO A 422 -10.03 5.71 5.03
C PRO A 422 -11.14 6.09 4.04
N ARG A 423 -12.17 6.77 4.53
CA ARG A 423 -13.31 7.26 3.76
C ARG A 423 -12.94 7.88 2.40
N ARG A 424 -11.88 8.68 2.38
CA ARG A 424 -11.40 9.35 1.15
C ARG A 424 -10.92 8.38 0.07
N CYS A 425 -10.62 7.13 0.43
CA CYS A 425 -10.20 6.08 -0.49
C CYS A 425 -11.33 5.15 -0.92
N ALA A 426 -12.57 5.37 -0.46
CA ALA A 426 -13.73 4.54 -0.80
C ALA A 426 -14.71 5.27 -1.71
N TRP A 427 -15.27 4.55 -2.68
CA TRP A 427 -16.38 4.98 -3.51
C TRP A 427 -17.53 3.98 -3.39
N ILE A 428 -18.71 4.45 -2.99
CA ILE A 428 -19.95 3.67 -3.02
C ILE A 428 -20.58 3.85 -4.40
N LEU A 429 -20.78 2.74 -5.09
CA LEU A 429 -21.36 2.71 -6.42
C LEU A 429 -22.80 2.25 -6.36
N ALA A 430 -23.72 3.05 -6.88
CA ALA A 430 -25.09 2.71 -7.12
C ALA A 430 -25.42 2.83 -8.61
N ARG A 431 -26.29 1.95 -9.13
CA ARG A 431 -26.67 1.97 -10.55
C ARG A 431 -28.17 1.96 -10.71
N SER A 432 -28.66 2.86 -11.55
CA SER A 432 -30.03 2.86 -12.06
C SER A 432 -29.97 2.92 -13.58
N ARG A 433 -30.25 1.80 -14.25
CA ARG A 433 -30.19 1.65 -15.72
C ARG A 433 -28.80 2.05 -16.27
N LEU A 434 -28.70 3.14 -17.05
CA LEU A 434 -27.49 3.69 -17.65
C LEU A 434 -26.90 4.87 -16.85
N VAL A 435 -27.27 5.02 -15.57
CA VAL A 435 -26.68 6.02 -14.68
C VAL A 435 -25.96 5.27 -13.55
N ILE A 436 -24.69 5.55 -13.37
CA ILE A 436 -23.93 5.14 -12.18
C ILE A 436 -23.75 6.39 -11.34
N ASP A 437 -24.22 6.30 -10.10
CA ASP A 437 -23.93 7.27 -9.06
C ASP A 437 -22.74 6.76 -8.24
N ALA A 438 -21.77 7.65 -8.00
CA ALA A 438 -20.55 7.34 -7.26
C ALA A 438 -20.36 8.39 -6.16
N GLU A 439 -20.54 8.01 -4.92
CA GLU A 439 -20.41 8.89 -3.77
C GLU A 439 -19.37 8.38 -2.75
N ARG A 440 -18.83 9.30 -1.95
CA ARG A 440 -17.99 8.92 -0.81
C ARG A 440 -18.88 8.50 0.35
N PRO A 441 -18.45 7.56 1.21
CA PRO A 441 -19.17 7.24 2.44
C PRO A 441 -19.44 8.51 3.26
N SER A 442 -20.59 8.58 3.94
CA SER A 442 -20.93 9.71 4.80
C SER A 442 -20.14 9.71 6.12
N VAL A 443 -19.68 8.54 6.54
CA VAL A 443 -18.91 8.32 7.77
C VAL A 443 -17.46 7.95 7.47
N GLU A 444 -16.54 8.10 8.46
CA GLU A 444 -15.21 7.54 8.33
C GLU A 444 -15.30 6.02 8.32
N THR A 445 -14.46 5.38 7.45
CA THR A 445 -14.56 3.94 7.22
C THR A 445 -13.49 3.13 7.94
N PHE A 446 -12.32 3.73 8.14
CA PHE A 446 -11.20 3.02 8.79
C PHE A 446 -11.51 2.69 10.25
N GLY A 447 -11.56 1.40 10.56
CA GLY A 447 -11.86 0.91 11.91
C GLY A 447 -13.33 1.03 12.34
N GLU A 448 -14.26 1.38 11.43
CA GLU A 448 -15.67 1.54 11.75
C GLU A 448 -16.39 0.17 11.88
N ASN A 449 -17.50 0.15 12.56
CA ASN A 449 -18.32 -1.06 12.76
C ASN A 449 -18.86 -1.59 11.42
N ILE A 450 -18.68 -2.91 11.17
CA ILE A 450 -19.10 -3.58 9.93
C ILE A 450 -20.60 -3.45 9.68
N GLY A 451 -21.44 -3.53 10.73
CA GLY A 451 -22.89 -3.36 10.60
C GLY A 451 -23.28 -1.96 10.14
N LEU A 452 -22.56 -0.92 10.62
CA LEU A 452 -22.76 0.46 10.18
C LEU A 452 -22.31 0.63 8.74
N LEU A 453 -21.14 0.12 8.38
CA LEU A 453 -20.62 0.15 7.01
C LEU A 453 -21.55 -0.60 6.04
N THR A 454 -22.11 -1.74 6.45
CA THR A 454 -23.10 -2.49 5.66
C THR A 454 -24.34 -1.66 5.37
N ARG A 455 -24.86 -0.94 6.38
CA ARG A 455 -26.01 -0.04 6.18
C ARG A 455 -25.66 1.14 5.30
N GLU A 456 -24.47 1.72 5.44
CA GLU A 456 -24.01 2.84 4.63
C GLU A 456 -23.96 2.47 3.14
N VAL A 457 -23.41 1.29 2.81
CA VAL A 457 -23.26 0.82 1.42
C VAL A 457 -24.59 0.37 0.82
N PHE A 458 -25.41 -0.39 1.58
CA PHE A 458 -26.58 -1.08 1.04
C PHE A 458 -27.91 -0.41 1.41
N LYS A 459 -27.88 0.75 2.07
CA LYS A 459 -28.95 1.65 2.55
C LYS A 459 -30.39 1.04 2.56
N PHE A 460 -31.03 0.95 1.39
CA PHE A 460 -32.45 0.58 1.28
C PHE A 460 -32.76 -0.91 1.21
N GLU A 461 -31.79 -1.78 0.92
CA GLU A 461 -32.07 -3.22 0.78
C GLU A 461 -32.08 -3.94 2.11
N VAL A 462 -31.20 -3.55 3.02
CA VAL A 462 -31.19 -4.09 4.38
C VAL A 462 -32.58 -3.91 5.02
N GLY A 463 -33.21 -2.72 4.79
CA GLY A 463 -34.54 -2.45 5.31
C GLY A 463 -35.71 -3.14 4.59
N LYS A 464 -35.50 -3.76 3.41
CA LYS A 464 -36.61 -4.37 2.63
C LYS A 464 -36.52 -5.88 2.51
N SER A 465 -35.47 -6.52 3.00
CA SER A 465 -35.20 -7.96 2.84
C SER A 465 -35.00 -8.66 4.18
N GLY A 466 -35.07 -9.98 4.17
CA GLY A 466 -34.79 -10.82 5.31
C GLY A 466 -35.69 -10.53 6.52
N PHE A 467 -35.14 -10.53 7.73
CA PHE A 467 -35.86 -10.31 8.98
C PHE A 467 -36.49 -8.90 9.08
N HIS A 468 -35.93 -7.90 8.42
CA HIS A 468 -36.52 -6.55 8.37
C HIS A 468 -37.91 -6.56 7.70
N ALA A 469 -38.10 -7.34 6.64
CA ALA A 469 -39.41 -7.49 5.99
C ALA A 469 -40.38 -8.15 6.94
N MET A 470 -39.95 -9.23 7.61
CA MET A 470 -40.79 -9.96 8.60
C MET A 470 -41.25 -9.03 9.74
N LEU A 471 -40.33 -8.25 10.31
CA LEU A 471 -40.67 -7.28 11.37
C LEU A 471 -41.64 -6.21 10.88
N ARG A 472 -41.46 -5.70 9.67
CA ARG A 472 -42.36 -4.71 9.07
C ARG A 472 -43.74 -5.29 8.87
N ASP A 473 -43.84 -6.52 8.39
CA ASP A 473 -45.13 -7.23 8.22
C ASP A 473 -45.81 -7.47 9.58
N SER A 474 -45.07 -7.83 10.62
CA SER A 474 -45.62 -7.97 11.98
C SER A 474 -46.13 -6.63 12.51
N VAL A 475 -45.35 -5.55 12.35
CA VAL A 475 -45.82 -4.19 12.76
C VAL A 475 -47.01 -3.71 11.95
N ALA A 476 -47.12 -4.05 10.66
CA ALA A 476 -48.26 -3.70 9.82
C ALA A 476 -49.54 -4.43 10.22
N ARG A 477 -49.43 -5.66 10.78
CA ARG A 477 -50.59 -6.40 11.34
C ARG A 477 -51.09 -5.80 12.67
N GLY A 478 -50.33 -4.91 13.30
CA GLY A 478 -50.67 -4.29 14.58
C GLY A 478 -49.91 -4.91 15.75
N GLY A 479 -50.22 -4.43 16.96
CA GLY A 479 -49.57 -4.88 18.20
C GLY A 479 -48.49 -3.88 18.68
N ASP A 480 -48.21 -3.95 19.96
CA ASP A 480 -47.13 -3.22 20.61
C ASP A 480 -45.83 -4.04 20.61
N PHE A 481 -44.78 -3.50 21.19
CA PHE A 481 -43.47 -4.17 21.26
C PHE A 481 -43.51 -5.52 21.95
N VAL A 482 -44.30 -5.62 23.06
CA VAL A 482 -44.39 -6.89 23.84
C VAL A 482 -45.14 -7.95 23.03
N THR A 483 -46.26 -7.59 22.45
CA THR A 483 -47.08 -8.48 21.61
C THR A 483 -46.28 -9.03 20.44
N ILE A 484 -45.52 -8.18 19.74
CA ILE A 484 -44.72 -8.65 18.60
C ILE A 484 -43.52 -9.47 19.09
N MET A 485 -42.88 -9.10 20.21
CA MET A 485 -41.82 -9.92 20.81
C MET A 485 -42.31 -11.33 21.18
N ASP A 486 -43.54 -11.49 21.67
CA ASP A 486 -44.16 -12.75 21.98
C ASP A 486 -44.44 -13.58 20.70
N GLU A 487 -44.84 -12.94 19.60
CA GLU A 487 -44.98 -13.57 18.27
C GLU A 487 -43.67 -14.29 17.87
N TYR A 488 -42.51 -13.67 18.18
CA TYR A 488 -41.18 -14.24 17.93
C TYR A 488 -40.68 -15.12 19.09
N SER A 489 -41.48 -15.39 20.10
CA SER A 489 -41.10 -16.16 21.31
C SER A 489 -39.83 -15.60 22.00
N GLY A 490 -39.66 -14.30 22.01
CA GLY A 490 -38.47 -13.63 22.56
C GLY A 490 -37.17 -13.84 21.76
N LYS A 491 -37.23 -14.47 20.58
CA LYS A 491 -36.04 -14.83 19.77
C LYS A 491 -35.63 -13.74 18.79
N LEU A 492 -35.63 -12.49 19.22
CA LEU A 492 -35.11 -11.34 18.47
C LEU A 492 -33.79 -10.87 19.09
N GLY A 493 -32.74 -10.79 18.28
CA GLY A 493 -31.49 -10.18 18.69
C GLY A 493 -31.62 -8.66 18.94
N MET A 494 -30.67 -8.05 19.61
CA MET A 494 -30.72 -6.64 20.02
C MET A 494 -30.97 -5.67 18.84
N GLU A 495 -30.37 -5.92 17.67
CA GLU A 495 -30.61 -5.13 16.48
C GLU A 495 -32.04 -5.26 15.97
N GLY A 496 -32.60 -6.47 15.94
CA GLY A 496 -33.98 -6.72 15.59
C GLY A 496 -34.97 -6.01 16.53
N GLN A 497 -34.68 -6.01 17.81
CA GLN A 497 -35.48 -5.29 18.83
C GLN A 497 -35.42 -3.77 18.62
N ALA A 498 -34.24 -3.21 18.34
CA ALA A 498 -34.10 -1.77 18.07
C ALA A 498 -34.86 -1.36 16.80
N ILE A 499 -34.80 -2.17 15.76
CA ILE A 499 -35.53 -1.95 14.51
C ILE A 499 -37.04 -2.05 14.74
N LEU A 500 -37.48 -3.05 15.48
CA LEU A 500 -38.89 -3.22 15.85
C LEU A 500 -39.43 -1.99 16.57
N LEU A 501 -38.71 -1.47 17.57
CA LEU A 501 -39.08 -0.24 18.29
C LEU A 501 -39.16 0.97 17.33
N SER A 502 -38.19 1.09 16.40
CA SER A 502 -38.18 2.16 15.41
C SER A 502 -39.40 2.10 14.48
N LEU A 503 -39.73 0.89 14.00
CA LEU A 503 -40.88 0.67 13.11
C LEU A 503 -42.22 0.96 13.81
N ILE A 504 -42.36 0.54 15.08
CA ILE A 504 -43.55 0.83 15.87
C ILE A 504 -43.70 2.36 16.08
N ARG A 505 -42.64 3.05 16.49
CA ARG A 505 -42.64 4.50 16.65
C ARG A 505 -43.02 5.22 15.35
N SER A 506 -42.50 4.76 14.21
CA SER A 506 -42.82 5.34 12.90
C SER A 506 -44.26 5.10 12.49
N ARG A 507 -44.89 3.98 12.89
CA ARG A 507 -46.31 3.70 12.68
C ARG A 507 -47.18 4.59 13.56
N ASP A 508 -46.84 4.72 14.84
CA ASP A 508 -47.69 5.36 15.87
C ASP A 508 -47.50 6.89 15.94
N GLY A 509 -46.41 7.43 15.35
CA GLY A 509 -46.10 8.86 15.37
C GLY A 509 -46.25 9.55 14.02
N GLY A 510 -46.86 8.91 12.99
CA GLY A 510 -47.13 9.44 11.64
C GLY A 510 -48.51 10.08 11.50
#